data_c4cfd73eca2cda1951e6b3b5623edc73
#
_entry.id   c4cfd73eca2cda1951e6b3b5623edc73
#
_cell.length_a   1.000
_cell.length_b   1.000
_cell.length_c   1.000
_cell.angle_alpha   90.00
_cell.angle_beta   90.00
_cell.angle_gamma   90.00
#
_symmetry.space_group_name_H-M   'P 1'
#
loop_
_entity.id
_entity.type
_entity.pdbx_description
1 polymer ?
#
loop_
_entity_poly.entity_id
_entity_poly.type
_entity_poly.pdbx_seq_one_letter_code
_entity_poly.pdbx_strand_id
1 'polypeptide(L)'
;MSRTSNSAASASLNQLTVNDTHSSAASAASKVSNGDFEKQIQQTETASATATPRWWESKSLEHKPLDGAYGWIVVASGCVMLMFSMGCVNSYGMYQTYYHLVQFPDEHVSTLSWVGTLQFGVMNVFGIPAGILCERVDTRLVSFVGGVIMAISLIIASFCDDAIWKLIITQGIVFSIGASLVFIPSTSIPAQWFTKRRALAVGIVVAGSGIGGLWLTPATRAMIDQLGTAWALRITGIIIFAVNSVASLFMRSRLRVQTRDKIVDFGVFRDMRFLLIFIGAVCATTGYFTPLFSLPSFAQQVVGKSNSFGTNLLTIINAASTVGRIGTGEVARLLGNINTMVMCTFVSSLSILVLWLPFQVGGTLIASAIVYGLFCGGFIGLLPVVMADLWGVQRISTIIGLLYMANFAGTMVGAPSSGAILDNIGNGTNYKPTIIFSGVFMLCSSMFFVVLRAMVSKKVIERI
;
A
#
# COMPACT_ATOMS: atom_id res chain seq x y z
N MET A 1 -30.69 -84.02 -1.81
CA MET A 1 -30.82 -82.76 -2.58
C MET A 1 -31.91 -81.89 -1.95
N SER A 2 -31.63 -81.15 -0.88
CA SER A 2 -32.49 -80.07 -0.36
C SER A 2 -31.82 -79.43 0.87
N ARG A 3 -30.81 -78.60 0.69
CA ARG A 3 -30.17 -77.80 1.80
C ARG A 3 -29.48 -76.52 1.34
N THR A 4 -29.80 -75.97 0.18
CA THR A 4 -29.13 -74.77 -0.34
C THR A 4 -29.99 -73.56 -0.69
N SER A 5 -31.31 -73.59 -0.37
CA SER A 5 -32.22 -72.47 -0.74
C SER A 5 -32.60 -71.53 0.40
N ASN A 6 -32.27 -71.85 1.67
CA ASN A 6 -32.64 -71.00 2.80
C ASN A 6 -31.55 -69.99 3.29
N SER A 7 -30.35 -70.10 2.78
CA SER A 7 -29.26 -69.19 3.20
C SER A 7 -29.22 -67.86 2.43
N ALA A 8 -29.75 -67.84 1.22
CA ALA A 8 -29.75 -66.62 0.38
C ALA A 8 -30.88 -65.65 0.74
N ALA A 9 -32.01 -66.16 1.20
CA ALA A 9 -33.18 -65.30 1.59
C ALA A 9 -32.96 -64.58 2.91
N SER A 10 -32.25 -65.15 3.89
CA SER A 10 -31.94 -64.52 5.16
C SER A 10 -30.84 -63.44 5.05
N ALA A 11 -29.93 -63.59 4.09
CA ALA A 11 -28.88 -62.59 3.84
C ALA A 11 -29.43 -61.34 3.14
N SER A 12 -30.42 -61.51 2.25
CA SER A 12 -31.06 -60.34 1.55
C SER A 12 -31.99 -59.54 2.44
N LEU A 13 -32.71 -60.20 3.39
CA LEU A 13 -33.54 -59.46 4.35
C LEU A 13 -32.74 -58.69 5.41
N ASN A 14 -31.58 -59.23 5.84
CA ASN A 14 -30.72 -58.47 6.75
C ASN A 14 -29.98 -57.28 6.07
N GLN A 15 -29.69 -57.39 4.77
CA GLN A 15 -29.11 -56.21 4.06
C GLN A 15 -30.11 -55.10 3.78
N LEU A 16 -31.38 -55.39 3.55
CA LEU A 16 -32.42 -54.41 3.35
C LEU A 16 -32.78 -53.65 4.68
N THR A 17 -32.84 -54.35 5.79
CA THR A 17 -33.10 -53.72 7.09
C THR A 17 -31.92 -52.90 7.62
N VAL A 18 -30.67 -53.24 7.31
CA VAL A 18 -29.50 -52.47 7.74
C VAL A 18 -29.34 -51.20 6.86
N ASN A 19 -29.63 -51.28 5.55
CA ASN A 19 -29.56 -50.09 4.68
C ASN A 19 -30.67 -49.07 4.98
N ASP A 20 -31.87 -49.49 5.30
CA ASP A 20 -32.97 -48.57 5.65
C ASP A 20 -32.74 -47.86 6.99
N THR A 21 -32.15 -48.54 7.97
CA THR A 21 -31.80 -47.89 9.25
C THR A 21 -30.63 -46.94 9.14
N HIS A 22 -29.61 -47.20 8.28
CA HIS A 22 -28.53 -46.27 8.04
C HIS A 22 -28.96 -45.06 7.19
N SER A 23 -29.83 -45.26 6.20
CA SER A 23 -30.42 -44.18 5.40
C SER A 23 -31.31 -43.27 6.24
N SER A 24 -32.16 -43.82 7.11
CA SER A 24 -33.02 -43.08 8.04
C SER A 24 -32.20 -42.34 9.10
N ALA A 25 -31.14 -42.95 9.66
CA ALA A 25 -30.28 -42.33 10.66
C ALA A 25 -29.42 -41.19 10.04
N ALA A 26 -28.89 -41.37 8.83
CA ALA A 26 -28.15 -40.34 8.12
C ALA A 26 -29.04 -39.16 7.72
N SER A 27 -30.28 -39.41 7.27
CA SER A 27 -31.26 -38.36 6.97
C SER A 27 -31.74 -37.61 8.24
N ALA A 28 -31.92 -38.32 9.37
CA ALA A 28 -32.24 -37.70 10.64
C ALA A 28 -31.06 -36.88 11.22
N ALA A 29 -29.84 -37.38 11.13
CA ALA A 29 -28.65 -36.70 11.61
C ALA A 29 -28.35 -35.43 10.74
N SER A 30 -28.58 -35.47 9.42
CA SER A 30 -28.43 -34.31 8.57
C SER A 30 -29.49 -33.22 8.81
N LYS A 31 -30.75 -33.64 9.13
CA LYS A 31 -31.83 -32.70 9.46
C LYS A 31 -31.65 -32.06 10.85
N VAL A 32 -31.17 -32.81 11.85
CA VAL A 32 -30.85 -32.26 13.18
C VAL A 32 -29.67 -31.30 13.10
N SER A 33 -28.61 -31.62 12.31
CA SER A 33 -27.46 -30.75 12.11
C SER A 33 -27.82 -29.45 11.37
N ASN A 34 -28.70 -29.50 10.37
CA ASN A 34 -29.13 -28.28 9.65
C ASN A 34 -30.07 -27.41 10.50
N GLY A 35 -30.99 -28.00 11.24
CA GLY A 35 -31.91 -27.27 12.09
C GLY A 35 -31.24 -26.60 13.30
N ASP A 36 -30.22 -27.23 13.86
CA ASP A 36 -29.43 -26.64 14.95
C ASP A 36 -28.46 -25.58 14.42
N PHE A 37 -27.94 -25.75 13.22
CA PHE A 37 -27.11 -24.76 12.54
C PHE A 37 -27.93 -23.52 12.16
N GLU A 38 -29.15 -23.68 11.62
CA GLU A 38 -30.04 -22.56 11.35
C GLU A 38 -30.47 -21.81 12.60
N LYS A 39 -30.78 -22.55 13.70
CA LYS A 39 -31.08 -21.94 15.00
C LYS A 39 -29.89 -21.20 15.61
N GLN A 40 -28.67 -21.71 15.47
CA GLN A 40 -27.45 -21.00 15.87
C GLN A 40 -27.24 -19.74 15.03
N ILE A 41 -27.46 -19.79 13.73
CA ILE A 41 -27.39 -18.59 12.86
C ILE A 41 -28.44 -17.57 13.30
N GLN A 42 -29.71 -17.97 13.48
CA GLN A 42 -30.77 -17.07 13.93
C GLN A 42 -30.53 -16.52 15.34
N GLN A 43 -29.99 -17.32 16.26
CA GLN A 43 -29.63 -16.85 17.61
C GLN A 43 -28.44 -15.87 17.56
N THR A 44 -27.49 -16.11 16.68
CA THR A 44 -26.33 -15.19 16.47
C THR A 44 -26.79 -13.90 15.81
N GLU A 45 -27.72 -13.97 14.85
CA GLU A 45 -28.29 -12.78 14.19
C GLU A 45 -29.17 -11.96 15.15
N THR A 46 -30.02 -12.62 15.98
CA THR A 46 -30.84 -11.94 16.98
C THR A 46 -30.00 -11.37 18.13
N ALA A 47 -28.97 -12.07 18.60
CA ALA A 47 -28.05 -11.54 19.61
C ALA A 47 -27.22 -10.33 19.05
N SER A 48 -26.88 -10.36 17.76
CA SER A 48 -26.23 -9.23 17.10
C SER A 48 -27.16 -8.03 16.86
N ALA A 49 -28.46 -8.28 16.67
CA ALA A 49 -29.47 -7.23 16.47
C ALA A 49 -29.87 -6.51 17.77
N THR A 50 -29.71 -7.14 18.93
CA THR A 50 -30.09 -6.59 20.25
C THR A 50 -28.92 -5.88 20.96
N ALA A 51 -27.67 -6.03 20.49
CA ALA A 51 -26.55 -5.27 21.02
C ALA A 51 -26.66 -3.81 20.61
N THR A 52 -26.87 -2.91 21.58
CA THR A 52 -26.80 -1.46 21.33
C THR A 52 -25.44 -1.12 20.70
N PRO A 53 -25.42 -0.53 19.49
CA PRO A 53 -24.17 -0.23 18.83
C PRO A 53 -23.36 0.74 19.70
N ARG A 54 -22.15 0.35 20.06
CA ARG A 54 -21.24 1.22 20.79
C ARG A 54 -20.91 2.43 19.88
N TRP A 55 -20.75 3.63 20.46
CA TRP A 55 -20.58 4.89 19.71
C TRP A 55 -19.38 4.87 18.74
N TRP A 56 -18.42 3.95 18.89
CA TRP A 56 -17.27 3.74 17.99
C TRP A 56 -17.50 2.68 16.90
N GLU A 57 -18.65 2.00 16.90
CA GLU A 57 -19.01 1.02 15.87
C GLU A 57 -19.71 1.73 14.71
N SER A 58 -19.16 1.58 13.50
CA SER A 58 -19.80 2.14 12.31
C SER A 58 -21.02 1.31 11.91
N LYS A 59 -22.14 1.98 11.58
CA LYS A 59 -23.26 1.32 10.92
C LYS A 59 -22.83 0.83 9.56
N SER A 60 -23.06 -0.46 9.23
CA SER A 60 -22.75 -0.98 7.91
C SER A 60 -23.52 -0.23 6.83
N LEU A 61 -22.88 0.03 5.72
CA LEU A 61 -23.47 0.66 4.54
C LEU A 61 -23.63 -0.36 3.40
N GLU A 62 -23.76 -1.63 3.72
CA GLU A 62 -23.91 -2.74 2.76
C GLU A 62 -25.13 -2.58 1.86
N HIS A 63 -26.19 -1.90 2.34
CA HIS A 63 -27.39 -1.56 1.57
C HIS A 63 -27.15 -0.56 0.43
N LYS A 64 -26.02 0.18 0.43
CA LYS A 64 -25.69 1.11 -0.64
C LYS A 64 -25.14 0.35 -1.86
N PRO A 65 -25.49 0.79 -3.09
CA PRO A 65 -25.02 0.12 -4.29
C PRO A 65 -23.50 0.17 -4.43
N LEU A 66 -22.91 -0.93 -4.90
CA LEU A 66 -21.52 -0.96 -5.37
C LEU A 66 -21.37 -0.06 -6.61
N ASP A 67 -20.17 0.49 -6.79
CA ASP A 67 -19.86 1.44 -7.88
C ASP A 67 -20.76 2.70 -7.88
N GLY A 68 -21.38 3.04 -6.73
CA GLY A 68 -22.27 4.19 -6.56
C GLY A 68 -21.54 5.52 -6.33
N ALA A 69 -22.30 6.65 -6.39
CA ALA A 69 -21.77 8.00 -6.25
C ALA A 69 -21.02 8.23 -4.91
N TYR A 70 -21.50 7.64 -3.81
CA TYR A 70 -20.83 7.77 -2.52
C TYR A 70 -19.41 7.16 -2.53
N GLY A 71 -19.19 6.09 -3.28
CA GLY A 71 -17.86 5.51 -3.46
C GLY A 71 -16.86 6.52 -4.02
N TRP A 72 -17.27 7.39 -4.95
CA TRP A 72 -16.41 8.44 -5.50
C TRP A 72 -16.08 9.55 -4.48
N ILE A 73 -17.00 9.84 -3.54
CA ILE A 73 -16.71 10.74 -2.43
C ILE A 73 -15.63 10.13 -1.52
N VAL A 74 -15.71 8.84 -1.24
CA VAL A 74 -14.67 8.11 -0.48
C VAL A 74 -13.33 8.14 -1.21
N VAL A 75 -13.33 7.96 -2.54
CA VAL A 75 -12.12 8.06 -3.39
C VAL A 75 -11.51 9.46 -3.32
N ALA A 76 -12.33 10.50 -3.48
CA ALA A 76 -11.87 11.88 -3.40
C ALA A 76 -11.28 12.20 -2.01
N SER A 77 -11.94 11.75 -0.94
CA SER A 77 -11.45 11.91 0.43
C SER A 77 -10.13 11.19 0.65
N GLY A 78 -10.01 9.92 0.22
CA GLY A 78 -8.76 9.16 0.29
C GLY A 78 -7.62 9.79 -0.52
N CYS A 79 -7.92 10.30 -1.71
CA CYS A 79 -6.96 11.02 -2.55
C CYS A 79 -6.41 12.27 -1.84
N VAL A 80 -7.29 13.09 -1.27
CA VAL A 80 -6.91 14.29 -0.53
C VAL A 80 -6.11 13.94 0.73
N MET A 81 -6.49 12.90 1.46
CA MET A 81 -5.76 12.43 2.64
C MET A 81 -4.34 11.97 2.28
N LEU A 82 -4.17 11.21 1.19
CA LEU A 82 -2.84 10.79 0.72
C LEU A 82 -2.03 11.96 0.14
N MET A 83 -2.69 12.94 -0.46
CA MET A 83 -2.03 14.15 -0.97
C MET A 83 -1.27 14.87 0.14
N PHE A 84 -1.86 15.02 1.31
CA PHE A 84 -1.22 15.69 2.43
C PHE A 84 -0.29 14.77 3.24
N SER A 85 -0.67 13.52 3.49
CA SER A 85 0.12 12.55 4.24
C SER A 85 1.42 12.21 3.51
N MET A 86 1.32 11.69 2.29
CA MET A 86 2.48 11.33 1.46
C MET A 86 3.17 12.54 0.85
N GLY A 87 2.43 13.62 0.59
CA GLY A 87 3.01 14.87 0.10
C GLY A 87 4.01 15.46 1.09
N CYS A 88 3.73 15.40 2.40
CA CYS A 88 4.69 15.82 3.43
C CYS A 88 5.94 14.94 3.47
N VAL A 89 5.78 13.62 3.35
CA VAL A 89 6.93 12.70 3.26
C VAL A 89 7.80 13.04 2.05
N ASN A 90 7.19 13.28 0.90
CA ASN A 90 7.91 13.63 -0.34
C ASN A 90 8.56 15.02 -0.28
N SER A 91 8.00 15.95 0.48
CA SER A 91 8.55 17.31 0.64
C SER A 91 9.63 17.42 1.73
N TYR A 92 9.89 16.34 2.49
CA TYR A 92 10.89 16.36 3.57
C TYR A 92 12.28 16.81 3.10
N GLY A 93 12.67 16.50 1.87
CA GLY A 93 13.95 16.94 1.30
C GLY A 93 14.19 18.46 1.36
N MET A 94 13.11 19.27 1.34
CA MET A 94 13.22 20.72 1.50
C MET A 94 13.62 21.11 2.91
N TYR A 95 13.02 20.47 3.92
CA TYR A 95 13.40 20.65 5.32
C TYR A 95 14.80 20.16 5.60
N GLN A 96 15.19 18.98 5.08
CA GLN A 96 16.53 18.42 5.22
C GLN A 96 17.60 19.37 4.68
N THR A 97 17.38 19.97 3.52
CA THR A 97 18.31 20.94 2.92
C THR A 97 18.49 22.16 3.84
N TYR A 98 17.40 22.70 4.37
CA TYR A 98 17.46 23.84 5.27
C TYR A 98 18.12 23.49 6.61
N TYR A 99 17.78 22.34 7.19
CA TYR A 99 18.39 21.85 8.43
C TYR A 99 19.90 21.71 8.29
N HIS A 100 20.38 21.17 7.17
CA HIS A 100 21.81 21.01 6.91
C HIS A 100 22.54 22.33 6.68
N LEU A 101 21.95 23.25 5.90
CA LEU A 101 22.63 24.48 5.49
C LEU A 101 22.54 25.60 6.54
N VAL A 102 21.49 25.64 7.36
CA VAL A 102 21.16 26.78 8.21
C VAL A 102 21.06 26.42 9.69
N GLN A 103 20.34 25.36 10.02
CA GLN A 103 19.95 25.08 11.42
C GLN A 103 20.98 24.19 12.15
N PHE A 104 21.55 23.19 11.45
CA PHE A 104 22.52 22.24 12.00
C PHE A 104 23.68 22.02 11.02
N PRO A 105 24.49 23.07 10.73
CA PRO A 105 25.54 22.99 9.72
C PRO A 105 26.67 22.00 10.09
N ASP A 106 26.88 21.76 11.38
CA ASP A 106 27.91 20.86 11.90
C ASP A 106 27.52 19.39 11.87
N GLU A 107 26.24 19.09 11.59
CA GLU A 107 25.72 17.73 11.65
C GLU A 107 25.82 17.03 10.28
N HIS A 108 26.11 15.74 10.33
CA HIS A 108 26.20 14.92 9.12
C HIS A 108 24.84 14.82 8.40
N VAL A 109 24.87 14.94 7.06
CA VAL A 109 23.67 14.75 6.21
C VAL A 109 23.01 13.39 6.47
N SER A 110 23.80 12.36 6.77
CA SER A 110 23.31 11.03 7.11
C SER A 110 22.39 11.03 8.37
N THR A 111 22.74 11.82 9.40
CA THR A 111 21.92 11.95 10.62
C THR A 111 20.57 12.61 10.30
N LEU A 112 20.58 13.66 9.49
CA LEU A 112 19.37 14.36 9.04
C LEU A 112 18.50 13.46 8.16
N SER A 113 19.10 12.63 7.33
CA SER A 113 18.38 11.69 6.45
C SER A 113 17.57 10.65 7.25
N TRP A 114 17.93 10.35 8.51
CA TRP A 114 17.16 9.45 9.35
C TRP A 114 15.73 9.92 9.60
N VAL A 115 15.47 11.23 9.66
CA VAL A 115 14.12 11.75 9.83
C VAL A 115 13.21 11.30 8.67
N GLY A 116 13.64 11.52 7.43
CA GLY A 116 12.88 11.11 6.24
C GLY A 116 12.78 9.59 6.06
N THR A 117 13.87 8.86 6.37
CA THR A 117 13.88 7.40 6.33
C THR A 117 12.91 6.81 7.33
N LEU A 118 12.89 7.33 8.55
CA LEU A 118 11.94 6.89 9.59
C LEU A 118 10.50 7.30 9.25
N GLN A 119 10.29 8.45 8.61
CA GLN A 119 8.95 8.83 8.12
C GLN A 119 8.35 7.72 7.25
N PHE A 120 9.08 7.25 6.26
CA PHE A 120 8.60 6.21 5.37
C PHE A 120 8.58 4.83 6.05
N GLY A 121 9.65 4.50 6.80
CA GLY A 121 9.80 3.20 7.45
C GLY A 121 8.75 2.93 8.52
N VAL A 122 8.63 3.82 9.50
CA VAL A 122 7.67 3.68 10.61
C VAL A 122 6.24 3.67 10.11
N MET A 123 5.92 4.50 9.10
CA MET A 123 4.58 4.49 8.49
C MET A 123 4.20 3.11 7.93
N ASN A 124 5.13 2.42 7.28
CA ASN A 124 4.87 1.09 6.73
C ASN A 124 4.76 0.01 7.83
N VAL A 125 5.61 0.05 8.87
CA VAL A 125 5.55 -0.89 10.01
C VAL A 125 4.26 -0.72 10.80
N PHE A 126 3.86 0.52 11.08
CA PHE A 126 2.60 0.82 11.75
C PHE A 126 1.36 0.54 10.88
N GLY A 127 1.54 0.15 9.63
CA GLY A 127 0.46 -0.33 8.76
C GLY A 127 -0.32 -1.51 9.35
N ILE A 128 0.34 -2.41 10.11
CA ILE A 128 -0.34 -3.54 10.77
C ILE A 128 -1.31 -3.06 11.87
N PRO A 129 -0.85 -2.35 12.93
CA PRO A 129 -1.78 -1.86 13.95
C PRO A 129 -2.84 -0.91 13.37
N ALA A 130 -2.51 -0.09 12.36
CA ALA A 130 -3.48 0.74 11.67
C ALA A 130 -4.56 -0.10 10.94
N GLY A 131 -4.15 -1.18 10.26
CA GLY A 131 -5.08 -2.12 9.62
C GLY A 131 -6.02 -2.79 10.60
N ILE A 132 -5.50 -3.25 11.75
CA ILE A 132 -6.30 -3.84 12.84
C ILE A 132 -7.31 -2.83 13.39
N LEU A 133 -6.88 -1.58 13.61
CA LEU A 133 -7.76 -0.52 14.09
C LEU A 133 -8.87 -0.22 13.08
N CYS A 134 -8.57 -0.21 11.79
CA CYS A 134 -9.58 -0.01 10.73
C CYS A 134 -10.63 -1.12 10.66
N GLU A 135 -10.29 -2.34 11.11
CA GLU A 135 -11.22 -3.47 11.16
C GLU A 135 -12.03 -3.56 12.46
N ARG A 136 -11.60 -2.85 13.52
CA ARG A 136 -12.23 -2.87 14.85
C ARG A 136 -12.96 -1.59 15.21
N VAL A 137 -12.53 -0.48 14.68
CA VAL A 137 -13.02 0.86 15.00
C VAL A 137 -13.52 1.54 13.73
N ASP A 138 -14.43 2.50 13.86
CA ASP A 138 -14.90 3.30 12.74
C ASP A 138 -13.70 3.97 12.03
N THR A 139 -13.56 3.68 10.74
CA THR A 139 -12.45 4.19 9.90
C THR A 139 -12.38 5.71 9.87
N ARG A 140 -13.51 6.39 10.09
CA ARG A 140 -13.54 7.87 10.23
C ARG A 140 -12.75 8.32 11.46
N LEU A 141 -12.96 7.63 12.59
CA LEU A 141 -12.27 7.96 13.84
C LEU A 141 -10.77 7.64 13.72
N VAL A 142 -10.42 6.50 13.13
CA VAL A 142 -9.01 6.12 12.89
C VAL A 142 -8.31 7.17 12.04
N SER A 143 -8.93 7.56 10.92
CA SER A 143 -8.36 8.57 10.01
C SER A 143 -8.28 9.96 10.66
N PHE A 144 -9.31 10.35 11.43
CA PHE A 144 -9.31 11.62 12.16
C PHE A 144 -8.19 11.69 13.19
N VAL A 145 -8.06 10.66 14.03
CA VAL A 145 -6.99 10.58 15.04
C VAL A 145 -5.61 10.58 14.37
N GLY A 146 -5.47 9.87 13.24
CA GLY A 146 -4.24 9.91 12.44
C GLY A 146 -3.89 11.33 11.98
N GLY A 147 -4.87 12.07 11.45
CA GLY A 147 -4.69 13.47 11.04
C GLY A 147 -4.33 14.40 12.19
N VAL A 148 -4.93 14.22 13.37
CA VAL A 148 -4.61 14.97 14.60
C VAL A 148 -3.17 14.68 15.05
N ILE A 149 -2.74 13.42 15.08
CA ILE A 149 -1.37 13.03 15.46
C ILE A 149 -0.35 13.66 14.50
N MET A 150 -0.60 13.61 13.17
CA MET A 150 0.27 14.24 12.17
C MET A 150 0.40 15.75 12.41
N ALA A 151 -0.71 16.45 12.62
CA ALA A 151 -0.75 17.88 12.82
C ALA A 151 -0.01 18.30 14.10
N ILE A 152 -0.32 17.66 15.22
CA ILE A 152 0.32 17.93 16.51
C ILE A 152 1.82 17.67 16.42
N SER A 153 2.24 16.60 15.77
CA SER A 153 3.64 16.21 15.57
C SER A 153 4.43 17.31 14.84
N LEU A 154 3.89 17.87 13.75
CA LEU A 154 4.54 18.96 13.01
C LEU A 154 4.56 20.26 13.81
N ILE A 155 3.50 20.56 14.57
CA ILE A 155 3.44 21.74 15.44
C ILE A 155 4.50 21.61 16.56
N ILE A 156 4.63 20.43 17.19
CA ILE A 156 5.67 20.19 18.20
C ILE A 156 7.07 20.29 17.57
N ALA A 157 7.26 19.68 16.37
CA ALA A 157 8.53 19.79 15.66
C ALA A 157 8.97 21.22 15.40
N SER A 158 8.02 22.16 15.24
CA SER A 158 8.31 23.58 15.04
C SER A 158 8.91 24.29 16.25
N PHE A 159 8.95 23.66 17.41
CA PHE A 159 9.61 24.15 18.64
C PHE A 159 10.89 23.41 18.97
N CYS A 160 11.33 22.49 18.09
CA CYS A 160 12.51 21.65 18.31
C CYS A 160 13.72 22.18 17.53
N ASP A 161 14.15 23.40 17.85
CA ASP A 161 15.23 24.07 17.11
C ASP A 161 16.63 23.72 17.66
N ASP A 162 16.71 23.06 18.81
CA ASP A 162 17.94 22.86 19.58
C ASP A 162 18.60 21.48 19.39
N ALA A 163 17.86 20.46 18.93
CA ALA A 163 18.41 19.11 18.84
C ALA A 163 17.74 18.23 17.78
N ILE A 164 18.54 17.58 16.94
CA ILE A 164 18.07 16.71 15.84
C ILE A 164 17.24 15.53 16.34
N TRP A 165 17.60 14.91 17.49
CA TRP A 165 16.87 13.76 18.00
C TRP A 165 15.39 14.08 18.29
N LYS A 166 15.08 15.33 18.64
CA LYS A 166 13.69 15.80 18.83
C LYS A 166 12.93 15.82 17.50
N LEU A 167 13.58 16.25 16.41
CA LEU A 167 13.00 16.18 15.06
C LEU A 167 12.84 14.74 14.60
N ILE A 168 13.78 13.85 14.91
CA ILE A 168 13.66 12.42 14.61
C ILE A 168 12.42 11.82 15.28
N ILE A 169 12.17 12.13 16.55
CA ILE A 169 11.02 11.62 17.29
C ILE A 169 9.73 12.27 16.77
N THR A 170 9.67 13.58 16.70
CA THR A 170 8.45 14.30 16.33
C THR A 170 8.13 14.13 14.85
N GLN A 171 8.95 14.64 13.98
CA GLN A 171 8.72 14.64 12.53
C GLN A 171 8.96 13.26 11.90
N GLY A 172 9.90 12.45 12.43
CA GLY A 172 10.19 11.09 11.94
C GLY A 172 9.17 10.07 12.44
N ILE A 173 9.07 9.83 13.75
CA ILE A 173 8.32 8.71 14.32
C ILE A 173 6.85 9.07 14.55
N VAL A 174 6.55 10.12 15.33
CA VAL A 174 5.17 10.44 15.73
C VAL A 174 4.31 10.83 14.52
N PHE A 175 4.87 11.64 13.61
CA PHE A 175 4.22 11.96 12.34
C PHE A 175 3.84 10.69 11.56
N SER A 176 4.75 9.72 11.49
CA SER A 176 4.57 8.50 10.70
C SER A 176 3.54 7.55 11.29
N ILE A 177 3.40 7.51 12.61
CA ILE A 177 2.31 6.79 13.28
C ILE A 177 0.96 7.37 12.83
N GLY A 178 0.81 8.70 12.88
CA GLY A 178 -0.37 9.38 12.37
C GLY A 178 -0.60 9.16 10.88
N ALA A 179 0.47 9.26 10.09
CA ALA A 179 0.42 9.03 8.65
C ALA A 179 -0.03 7.60 8.29
N SER A 180 0.37 6.59 9.06
CA SER A 180 -0.08 5.21 8.87
C SER A 180 -1.59 5.04 9.10
N LEU A 181 -2.12 5.68 10.15
CA LEU A 181 -3.56 5.69 10.48
C LEU A 181 -4.41 6.39 9.41
N VAL A 182 -3.81 7.27 8.61
CA VAL A 182 -4.45 7.92 7.46
C VAL A 182 -4.26 7.08 6.19
N PHE A 183 -3.07 6.54 5.97
CA PHE A 183 -2.67 5.85 4.74
C PHE A 183 -3.42 4.53 4.52
N ILE A 184 -3.52 3.69 5.57
CA ILE A 184 -4.16 2.37 5.47
C ILE A 184 -5.64 2.48 5.12
N PRO A 185 -6.49 3.25 5.83
CA PRO A 185 -7.89 3.39 5.44
C PRO A 185 -8.04 4.04 4.06
N SER A 186 -7.19 5.02 3.71
CA SER A 186 -7.25 5.67 2.40
C SER A 186 -7.04 4.69 1.25
N THR A 187 -6.18 3.69 1.40
CA THR A 187 -5.89 2.70 0.35
C THR A 187 -6.83 1.48 0.39
N SER A 188 -7.33 1.09 1.57
CA SER A 188 -8.13 -0.13 1.74
C SER A 188 -9.64 0.10 1.58
N ILE A 189 -10.17 1.23 2.07
CA ILE A 189 -11.61 1.47 2.08
C ILE A 189 -12.20 1.69 0.68
N PRO A 190 -11.57 2.46 -0.24
CA PRO A 190 -12.08 2.59 -1.61
C PRO A 190 -12.30 1.25 -2.31
N ALA A 191 -11.43 0.25 -2.05
CA ALA A 191 -11.57 -1.09 -2.63
C ALA A 191 -12.84 -1.83 -2.20
N GLN A 192 -13.49 -1.44 -1.09
CA GLN A 192 -14.75 -2.01 -0.61
C GLN A 192 -15.98 -1.45 -1.35
N TRP A 193 -15.87 -0.26 -1.96
CA TRP A 193 -16.98 0.43 -2.62
C TRP A 193 -17.10 0.12 -4.11
N PHE A 194 -16.04 -0.46 -4.71
CA PHE A 194 -15.99 -0.73 -6.13
C PHE A 194 -15.72 -2.20 -6.42
N THR A 195 -16.36 -2.69 -7.50
CA THR A 195 -16.09 -4.01 -8.09
C THR A 195 -15.51 -3.85 -9.49
N LYS A 196 -16.24 -3.23 -10.39
CA LYS A 196 -15.83 -3.07 -11.81
C LYS A 196 -14.69 -2.06 -12.00
N ARG A 197 -14.65 -1.00 -11.17
CA ARG A 197 -13.68 0.11 -11.28
C ARG A 197 -12.74 0.19 -10.08
N ARG A 198 -12.54 -0.93 -9.36
CA ARG A 198 -11.71 -0.98 -8.13
C ARG A 198 -10.29 -0.47 -8.37
N ALA A 199 -9.63 -0.95 -9.42
CA ALA A 199 -8.26 -0.54 -9.75
C ALA A 199 -8.16 0.95 -10.07
N LEU A 200 -9.12 1.50 -10.83
CA LEU A 200 -9.17 2.93 -11.11
C LEU A 200 -9.39 3.75 -9.83
N ALA A 201 -10.34 3.33 -8.98
CA ALA A 201 -10.66 4.02 -7.73
C ALA A 201 -9.44 4.08 -6.80
N VAL A 202 -8.76 2.96 -6.57
CA VAL A 202 -7.54 2.90 -5.76
C VAL A 202 -6.38 3.65 -6.45
N GLY A 203 -6.26 3.56 -7.77
CA GLY A 203 -5.28 4.30 -8.57
C GLY A 203 -5.39 5.82 -8.39
N ILE A 204 -6.61 6.37 -8.41
CA ILE A 204 -6.87 7.80 -8.15
C ILE A 204 -6.47 8.18 -6.72
N VAL A 205 -6.81 7.36 -5.74
CA VAL A 205 -6.44 7.60 -4.34
C VAL A 205 -4.91 7.65 -4.20
N VAL A 206 -4.21 6.66 -4.74
CA VAL A 206 -2.74 6.58 -4.63
C VAL A 206 -2.07 7.68 -5.45
N ALA A 207 -2.67 8.14 -6.56
CA ALA A 207 -2.19 9.29 -7.32
C ALA A 207 -2.16 10.57 -6.47
N GLY A 208 -3.00 10.69 -5.45
CA GLY A 208 -2.97 11.78 -4.47
C GLY A 208 -1.58 11.99 -3.88
N SER A 209 -0.81 10.93 -3.61
CA SER A 209 0.56 11.05 -3.09
C SER A 209 1.52 11.73 -4.07
N GLY A 210 1.39 11.48 -5.36
CA GLY A 210 2.18 12.14 -6.41
C GLY A 210 1.77 13.60 -6.58
N ILE A 211 0.45 13.88 -6.62
CA ILE A 211 -0.08 15.25 -6.66
C ILE A 211 0.45 16.03 -5.45
N GLY A 212 0.40 15.43 -4.23
CA GLY A 212 0.93 16.04 -3.02
C GLY A 212 2.40 16.42 -3.15
N GLY A 213 3.24 15.52 -3.64
CA GLY A 213 4.66 15.81 -3.88
C GLY A 213 4.89 16.94 -4.87
N LEU A 214 4.08 17.03 -5.93
CA LEU A 214 4.24 18.03 -6.98
C LEU A 214 3.98 19.47 -6.50
N TRP A 215 2.96 19.69 -5.68
CA TRP A 215 2.62 21.05 -5.27
C TRP A 215 3.10 21.40 -3.85
N LEU A 216 3.11 20.42 -2.92
CA LEU A 216 3.52 20.68 -1.55
C LEU A 216 5.02 20.96 -1.43
N THR A 217 5.86 20.32 -2.26
CA THR A 217 7.31 20.54 -2.26
C THR A 217 7.66 21.99 -2.59
N PRO A 218 7.21 22.59 -3.71
CA PRO A 218 7.49 24.00 -3.98
C PRO A 218 6.80 24.95 -2.99
N ALA A 219 5.59 24.61 -2.50
CA ALA A 219 4.91 25.39 -1.47
C ALA A 219 5.70 25.38 -0.15
N THR A 220 6.20 24.23 0.29
CA THR A 220 7.05 24.10 1.48
C THR A 220 8.32 24.94 1.33
N ARG A 221 8.97 24.89 0.17
CA ARG A 221 10.16 25.71 -0.09
C ARG A 221 9.85 27.19 0.04
N ALA A 222 8.79 27.66 -0.63
CA ALA A 222 8.39 29.06 -0.54
C ALA A 222 8.06 29.50 0.91
N MET A 223 7.41 28.63 1.69
CA MET A 223 7.14 28.90 3.10
C MET A 223 8.43 28.94 3.94
N ILE A 224 9.39 28.05 3.68
CA ILE A 224 10.69 28.07 4.37
C ILE A 224 11.47 29.33 4.03
N ASP A 225 11.54 29.70 2.74
CA ASP A 225 12.30 30.87 2.28
C ASP A 225 11.72 32.20 2.80
N GLN A 226 10.41 32.29 2.99
CA GLN A 226 9.73 33.52 3.42
C GLN A 226 9.45 33.62 4.93
N LEU A 227 9.12 32.49 5.57
CA LEU A 227 8.61 32.45 6.95
C LEU A 227 9.50 31.66 7.91
N GLY A 228 10.49 30.94 7.37
CA GLY A 228 11.32 30.00 8.13
C GLY A 228 10.64 28.64 8.36
N THR A 229 11.45 27.66 8.81
CA THR A 229 11.01 26.26 9.02
C THR A 229 9.93 26.12 10.08
N ALA A 230 10.03 26.89 11.18
CA ALA A 230 9.06 26.81 12.28
C ALA A 230 7.64 27.13 11.81
N TRP A 231 7.48 28.23 11.09
CA TRP A 231 6.16 28.61 10.53
C TRP A 231 5.72 27.69 9.40
N ALA A 232 6.64 27.23 8.55
CA ALA A 232 6.32 26.25 7.51
C ALA A 232 5.73 24.97 8.11
N LEU A 233 6.29 24.45 9.21
CA LEU A 233 5.78 23.27 9.93
C LEU A 233 4.42 23.55 10.58
N ARG A 234 4.22 24.71 11.23
CA ARG A 234 2.94 25.07 11.86
C ARG A 234 1.81 25.22 10.83
N ILE A 235 2.06 25.93 9.74
CA ILE A 235 1.08 26.11 8.66
C ILE A 235 0.72 24.78 8.05
N THR A 236 1.71 23.94 7.73
CA THR A 236 1.48 22.61 7.19
C THR A 236 0.68 21.73 8.16
N GLY A 237 0.99 21.78 9.46
CA GLY A 237 0.25 21.04 10.49
C GLY A 237 -1.22 21.49 10.59
N ILE A 238 -1.48 22.80 10.56
CA ILE A 238 -2.85 23.36 10.61
C ILE A 238 -3.64 22.94 9.35
N ILE A 239 -3.03 23.03 8.17
CA ILE A 239 -3.67 22.60 6.91
C ILE A 239 -3.99 21.11 6.95
N ILE A 240 -3.05 20.26 7.40
CA ILE A 240 -3.28 18.82 7.56
C ILE A 240 -4.45 18.57 8.50
N PHE A 241 -4.47 19.23 9.66
CA PHE A 241 -5.57 19.09 10.62
C PHE A 241 -6.92 19.43 9.97
N ALA A 242 -7.03 20.59 9.35
CA ALA A 242 -8.28 21.05 8.74
C ALA A 242 -8.76 20.11 7.63
N VAL A 243 -7.86 19.79 6.69
CA VAL A 243 -8.21 18.98 5.52
C VAL A 243 -8.50 17.53 5.90
N ASN A 244 -7.66 16.89 6.73
CA ASN A 244 -7.90 15.52 7.15
C ASN A 244 -9.14 15.39 8.05
N SER A 245 -9.45 16.38 8.88
CA SER A 245 -10.68 16.39 9.69
C SER A 245 -11.92 16.36 8.80
N VAL A 246 -11.97 17.19 7.76
CA VAL A 246 -13.08 17.19 6.80
C VAL A 246 -13.13 15.91 5.99
N ALA A 247 -11.99 15.45 5.44
CA ALA A 247 -11.92 14.26 4.62
C ALA A 247 -12.29 13.00 5.41
N SER A 248 -11.89 12.91 6.68
CA SER A 248 -12.20 11.75 7.54
C SER A 248 -13.71 11.52 7.73
N LEU A 249 -14.52 12.57 7.72
CA LEU A 249 -15.99 12.46 7.87
C LEU A 249 -16.63 11.57 6.77
N PHE A 250 -16.03 11.58 5.58
CA PHE A 250 -16.51 10.82 4.42
C PHE A 250 -15.87 9.44 4.29
N MET A 251 -14.80 9.14 5.05
CA MET A 251 -14.06 7.87 4.99
C MET A 251 -14.82 6.75 5.72
N ARG A 252 -15.97 6.34 5.19
CA ARG A 252 -16.80 5.28 5.78
C ARG A 252 -16.50 3.91 5.19
N SER A 253 -16.25 2.95 6.05
CA SER A 253 -16.26 1.53 5.65
C SER A 253 -17.65 1.12 5.17
N ARG A 254 -17.71 0.34 4.08
CA ARG A 254 -18.96 -0.25 3.61
C ARG A 254 -19.34 -1.48 4.43
N LEU A 255 -18.35 -2.25 4.84
CA LEU A 255 -18.51 -3.49 5.59
C LEU A 255 -18.63 -3.20 7.09
N ARG A 256 -19.38 -4.06 7.78
CA ARG A 256 -19.50 -3.99 9.24
C ARG A 256 -18.17 -4.35 9.89
N VAL A 257 -17.84 -3.65 10.97
CA VAL A 257 -16.71 -3.99 11.84
C VAL A 257 -16.92 -5.40 12.38
N GLN A 258 -16.01 -6.31 12.11
CA GLN A 258 -16.06 -7.68 12.64
C GLN A 258 -15.21 -7.79 13.90
N THR A 259 -15.84 -8.05 15.03
CA THR A 259 -15.14 -8.49 16.25
C THR A 259 -14.70 -9.94 16.05
N ARG A 260 -13.44 -10.18 15.80
CA ARG A 260 -12.87 -11.51 15.62
C ARG A 260 -11.78 -11.79 16.65
N ASP A 261 -11.72 -13.05 17.12
CA ASP A 261 -10.80 -13.47 18.19
C ASP A 261 -9.31 -13.42 17.81
N LYS A 262 -8.96 -13.59 16.53
CA LYS A 262 -7.59 -13.49 16.06
C LYS A 262 -7.25 -12.07 15.62
N ILE A 263 -6.33 -11.44 16.33
CA ILE A 263 -5.88 -10.06 16.10
C ILE A 263 -5.15 -9.93 14.77
N VAL A 264 -4.21 -10.83 14.48
CA VAL A 264 -3.48 -10.91 13.21
C VAL A 264 -3.44 -12.36 12.76
N ASP A 265 -3.76 -12.61 11.52
CA ASP A 265 -3.67 -13.95 10.95
C ASP A 265 -2.34 -14.10 10.18
N PHE A 266 -1.26 -14.39 10.92
CA PHE A 266 0.03 -14.72 10.29
C PHE A 266 -0.02 -16.01 9.45
N GLY A 267 -1.13 -16.76 9.52
CA GLY A 267 -1.36 -17.91 8.63
C GLY A 267 -1.36 -17.53 7.16
N VAL A 268 -1.61 -16.26 6.83
CA VAL A 268 -1.51 -15.73 5.46
C VAL A 268 -0.10 -15.93 4.87
N PHE A 269 0.96 -15.91 5.69
CA PHE A 269 2.34 -16.20 5.24
C PHE A 269 2.55 -17.69 4.83
N ARG A 270 1.62 -18.59 5.17
CA ARG A 270 1.65 -19.98 4.69
C ARG A 270 1.05 -20.11 3.27
N ASP A 271 0.28 -19.09 2.82
CA ASP A 271 -0.21 -19.08 1.44
C ASP A 271 0.94 -18.66 0.52
N MET A 272 1.33 -19.55 -0.38
CA MET A 272 2.38 -19.29 -1.36
C MET A 272 2.09 -18.09 -2.24
N ARG A 273 0.82 -17.76 -2.49
CA ARG A 273 0.42 -16.56 -3.25
C ARG A 273 0.80 -15.29 -2.51
N PHE A 274 0.55 -15.24 -1.19
CA PHE A 274 0.95 -14.10 -0.37
C PHE A 274 2.47 -13.95 -0.32
N LEU A 275 3.19 -15.06 -0.14
CA LEU A 275 4.65 -15.07 -0.09
C LEU A 275 5.25 -14.55 -1.40
N LEU A 276 4.72 -14.97 -2.55
CA LEU A 276 5.17 -14.48 -3.87
C LEU A 276 4.94 -12.97 -4.04
N ILE A 277 3.76 -12.47 -3.62
CA ILE A 277 3.49 -11.02 -3.66
C ILE A 277 4.39 -10.28 -2.68
N PHE A 278 4.60 -10.81 -1.48
CA PHE A 278 5.44 -10.20 -0.46
C PHE A 278 6.90 -10.08 -0.95
N ILE A 279 7.50 -11.17 -1.42
CA ILE A 279 8.88 -11.17 -1.96
C ILE A 279 8.96 -10.29 -3.22
N GLY A 280 7.97 -10.39 -4.11
CA GLY A 280 7.88 -9.52 -5.28
C GLY A 280 7.83 -8.04 -4.92
N ALA A 281 7.08 -7.67 -3.88
CA ALA A 281 7.00 -6.30 -3.37
C ALA A 281 8.31 -5.85 -2.71
N VAL A 282 9.01 -6.72 -1.95
CA VAL A 282 10.36 -6.44 -1.44
C VAL A 282 11.30 -6.13 -2.60
N CYS A 283 11.35 -6.98 -3.61
CA CYS A 283 12.21 -6.78 -4.78
C CYS A 283 11.84 -5.48 -5.54
N ALA A 284 10.56 -5.24 -5.77
CA ALA A 284 10.11 -4.01 -6.44
C ALA A 284 10.54 -2.77 -5.68
N THR A 285 10.34 -2.75 -4.36
CA THR A 285 10.65 -1.58 -3.52
C THR A 285 12.15 -1.36 -3.37
N THR A 286 12.93 -2.46 -3.33
CA THR A 286 14.41 -2.39 -3.36
C THR A 286 14.91 -1.68 -4.62
N GLY A 287 14.35 -2.00 -5.79
CA GLY A 287 14.70 -1.33 -7.05
C GLY A 287 14.07 0.06 -7.23
N TYR A 288 12.98 0.37 -6.53
CA TYR A 288 12.18 1.59 -6.74
C TYR A 288 12.91 2.88 -6.39
N PHE A 289 13.66 2.91 -5.29
CA PHE A 289 14.26 4.15 -4.79
C PHE A 289 15.53 4.55 -5.51
N THR A 290 16.25 3.61 -6.13
CA THR A 290 17.52 3.90 -6.81
C THR A 290 17.39 4.95 -7.91
N PRO A 291 16.44 4.87 -8.88
CA PRO A 291 16.26 5.92 -9.86
C PRO A 291 15.90 7.27 -9.25
N LEU A 292 15.10 7.29 -8.20
CA LEU A 292 14.70 8.53 -7.53
C LEU A 292 15.87 9.26 -6.89
N PHE A 293 16.81 8.53 -6.29
CA PHE A 293 17.96 9.15 -5.61
C PHE A 293 19.18 9.31 -6.50
N SER A 294 19.44 8.37 -7.42
CA SER A 294 20.67 8.35 -8.19
C SER A 294 20.56 9.04 -9.55
N LEU A 295 19.35 9.15 -10.14
CA LEU A 295 19.19 9.76 -11.47
C LEU A 295 19.56 11.24 -11.52
N PRO A 296 19.21 12.08 -10.52
CA PRO A 296 19.63 13.48 -10.50
C PRO A 296 21.16 13.65 -10.38
N SER A 297 21.79 12.89 -9.48
CA SER A 297 23.23 12.91 -9.27
C SER A 297 23.99 12.40 -10.49
N PHE A 298 23.49 11.33 -11.12
CA PHE A 298 24.02 10.81 -12.38
C PHE A 298 23.98 11.86 -13.49
N ALA A 299 22.87 12.59 -13.64
CA ALA A 299 22.71 13.63 -14.64
C ALA A 299 23.73 14.77 -14.46
N GLN A 300 24.08 15.08 -13.20
CA GLN A 300 25.06 16.11 -12.88
C GLN A 300 26.48 15.61 -13.03
N GLN A 301 26.83 14.47 -12.41
CA GLN A 301 28.22 14.00 -12.31
C GLN A 301 28.72 13.31 -13.58
N VAL A 302 27.84 12.56 -14.27
CA VAL A 302 28.22 11.75 -15.44
C VAL A 302 27.90 12.47 -16.76
N VAL A 303 26.70 13.08 -16.84
CA VAL A 303 26.23 13.73 -18.07
C VAL A 303 26.60 15.22 -18.11
N GLY A 304 27.08 15.79 -16.99
CA GLY A 304 27.52 17.20 -16.93
C GLY A 304 26.38 18.21 -17.05
N LYS A 305 25.13 17.81 -16.67
CA LYS A 305 23.98 18.71 -16.72
C LYS A 305 23.87 19.56 -15.46
N SER A 306 23.11 20.65 -15.54
CA SER A 306 22.86 21.54 -14.39
C SER A 306 22.07 20.83 -13.27
N ASN A 307 22.19 21.35 -12.05
CA ASN A 307 21.42 20.87 -10.89
C ASN A 307 19.90 20.97 -11.14
N SER A 308 19.46 22.04 -11.81
CA SER A 308 18.04 22.21 -12.20
C SER A 308 17.57 21.12 -13.16
N PHE A 309 18.41 20.61 -14.04
CA PHE A 309 18.06 19.48 -14.90
C PHE A 309 17.82 18.19 -14.09
N GLY A 310 18.68 17.89 -13.12
CA GLY A 310 18.50 16.76 -12.20
C GLY A 310 17.19 16.86 -11.41
N THR A 311 16.88 18.04 -10.87
CA THR A 311 15.62 18.30 -10.15
C THR A 311 14.40 18.14 -11.07
N ASN A 312 14.49 18.60 -12.31
CA ASN A 312 13.41 18.44 -13.29
C ASN A 312 13.16 16.98 -13.64
N LEU A 313 14.19 16.11 -13.68
CA LEU A 313 14.00 14.67 -13.88
C LEU A 313 13.15 14.05 -12.76
N LEU A 314 13.36 14.41 -11.49
CA LEU A 314 12.52 13.95 -10.38
C LEU A 314 11.08 14.45 -10.52
N THR A 315 10.90 15.70 -10.91
CA THR A 315 9.57 16.28 -11.16
C THR A 315 8.85 15.51 -12.27
N ILE A 316 9.56 15.16 -13.36
CA ILE A 316 9.04 14.36 -14.47
C ILE A 316 8.64 12.95 -13.97
N ILE A 317 9.50 12.28 -13.18
CA ILE A 317 9.18 10.96 -12.61
C ILE A 317 7.89 11.04 -11.76
N ASN A 318 7.78 12.03 -10.88
CA ASN A 318 6.60 12.18 -10.00
C ASN A 318 5.33 12.51 -10.79
N ALA A 319 5.42 13.40 -11.78
CA ALA A 319 4.30 13.73 -12.66
C ALA A 319 3.83 12.51 -13.46
N ALA A 320 4.79 11.82 -14.11
CA ALA A 320 4.52 10.60 -14.85
C ALA A 320 3.94 9.49 -13.95
N SER A 321 4.46 9.33 -12.72
CA SER A 321 3.95 8.37 -11.72
C SER A 321 2.50 8.68 -11.32
N THR A 322 2.13 9.95 -11.19
CA THR A 322 0.76 10.37 -10.91
C THR A 322 -0.19 9.94 -12.03
N VAL A 323 0.18 10.22 -13.27
CA VAL A 323 -0.59 9.80 -14.46
C VAL A 323 -0.62 8.27 -14.56
N GLY A 324 0.52 7.61 -14.31
CA GLY A 324 0.65 6.16 -14.35
C GLY A 324 -0.27 5.44 -13.36
N ARG A 325 -0.39 5.93 -12.13
CA ARG A 325 -1.30 5.34 -11.11
C ARG A 325 -2.76 5.35 -11.51
N ILE A 326 -3.20 6.41 -12.19
CA ILE A 326 -4.57 6.49 -12.72
C ILE A 326 -4.71 5.62 -13.95
N GLY A 327 -3.79 5.76 -14.91
CA GLY A 327 -3.84 5.05 -16.20
C GLY A 327 -3.75 3.53 -16.06
N THR A 328 -2.87 3.04 -15.18
CA THR A 328 -2.76 1.59 -14.92
C THR A 328 -4.01 1.00 -14.28
N GLY A 329 -4.80 1.79 -13.55
CA GLY A 329 -6.10 1.36 -13.05
C GLY A 329 -7.09 1.03 -14.18
N GLU A 330 -7.06 1.79 -15.28
CA GLU A 330 -7.90 1.53 -16.46
C GLU A 330 -7.33 0.39 -17.32
N VAL A 331 -6.01 0.32 -17.46
CA VAL A 331 -5.33 -0.81 -18.13
C VAL A 331 -5.62 -2.13 -17.39
N ALA A 332 -5.62 -2.11 -16.05
CA ALA A 332 -5.94 -3.27 -15.23
C ALA A 332 -7.37 -3.77 -15.44
N ARG A 333 -8.31 -2.88 -15.75
CA ARG A 333 -9.67 -3.26 -16.13
C ARG A 333 -9.73 -4.07 -17.44
N LEU A 334 -8.79 -3.84 -18.35
CA LEU A 334 -8.72 -4.52 -19.64
C LEU A 334 -7.92 -5.81 -19.59
N LEU A 335 -6.73 -5.77 -18.97
CA LEU A 335 -5.76 -6.87 -18.96
C LEU A 335 -5.86 -7.77 -17.71
N GLY A 336 -6.54 -7.31 -16.66
CA GLY A 336 -6.54 -7.90 -15.33
C GLY A 336 -5.44 -7.31 -14.42
N ASN A 337 -5.69 -7.35 -13.11
CA ASN A 337 -4.88 -6.65 -12.13
C ASN A 337 -3.47 -7.23 -12.00
N ILE A 338 -3.33 -8.55 -11.96
CA ILE A 338 -2.02 -9.23 -11.86
C ILE A 338 -1.21 -9.04 -13.14
N ASN A 339 -1.82 -9.16 -14.33
CA ASN A 339 -1.12 -8.97 -15.59
C ASN A 339 -0.58 -7.54 -15.73
N THR A 340 -1.37 -6.55 -15.32
CA THR A 340 -0.96 -5.15 -15.32
C THR A 340 0.18 -4.89 -14.33
N MET A 341 0.17 -5.56 -13.18
CA MET A 341 1.25 -5.46 -12.19
C MET A 341 2.56 -6.05 -12.73
N VAL A 342 2.50 -7.20 -13.41
CA VAL A 342 3.65 -7.79 -14.14
C VAL A 342 4.19 -6.80 -15.18
N MET A 343 3.30 -6.26 -16.02
CA MET A 343 3.67 -5.29 -17.05
C MET A 343 4.35 -4.06 -16.44
N CYS A 344 3.80 -3.52 -15.36
CA CYS A 344 4.33 -2.33 -14.70
C CYS A 344 5.77 -2.55 -14.20
N THR A 345 6.03 -3.63 -13.47
CA THR A 345 7.36 -3.94 -12.95
C THR A 345 8.34 -4.31 -14.05
N PHE A 346 7.90 -5.03 -15.07
CA PHE A 346 8.73 -5.40 -16.21
C PHE A 346 9.17 -4.18 -17.03
N VAL A 347 8.23 -3.31 -17.42
CA VAL A 347 8.54 -2.11 -18.20
C VAL A 347 9.39 -1.13 -17.40
N SER A 348 9.16 -1.00 -16.09
CA SER A 348 10.02 -0.21 -15.20
C SER A 348 11.46 -0.75 -15.20
N SER A 349 11.65 -2.07 -15.12
CA SER A 349 12.97 -2.70 -15.22
C SER A 349 13.64 -2.42 -16.57
N LEU A 350 12.90 -2.58 -17.68
CA LEU A 350 13.42 -2.29 -19.02
C LEU A 350 13.81 -0.82 -19.16
N SER A 351 13.05 0.11 -18.62
CA SER A 351 13.40 1.53 -18.62
C SER A 351 14.75 1.78 -17.96
N ILE A 352 15.06 1.10 -16.87
CA ILE A 352 16.33 1.23 -16.16
C ILE A 352 17.47 0.57 -16.96
N LEU A 353 17.28 -0.68 -17.43
CA LEU A 353 18.34 -1.48 -18.04
C LEU A 353 18.60 -1.12 -19.50
N VAL A 354 17.59 -0.67 -20.24
CA VAL A 354 17.70 -0.41 -21.69
C VAL A 354 17.79 1.08 -22.00
N LEU A 355 17.09 1.96 -21.26
CA LEU A 355 17.12 3.40 -21.54
C LEU A 355 18.15 4.14 -20.70
N TRP A 356 18.32 3.80 -19.42
CA TRP A 356 19.25 4.53 -18.55
C TRP A 356 20.67 3.95 -18.60
N LEU A 357 20.84 2.61 -18.50
CA LEU A 357 22.18 1.99 -18.38
C LEU A 357 23.11 2.26 -19.58
N PRO A 358 22.68 2.08 -20.86
CA PRO A 358 23.60 2.20 -22.00
C PRO A 358 23.78 3.64 -22.47
N PHE A 359 22.85 4.55 -22.21
CA PHE A 359 22.83 5.88 -22.80
C PHE A 359 23.08 6.99 -21.78
N GLN A 360 24.15 7.76 -21.97
CA GLN A 360 24.56 8.88 -21.13
C GLN A 360 24.18 10.22 -21.76
N VAL A 361 22.98 10.33 -22.35
CA VAL A 361 22.50 11.52 -23.05
C VAL A 361 21.27 12.08 -22.34
N GLY A 362 21.16 13.41 -22.24
CA GLY A 362 20.05 14.06 -21.52
C GLY A 362 18.66 13.67 -22.04
N GLY A 363 18.48 13.47 -23.34
CA GLY A 363 17.21 13.06 -23.94
C GLY A 363 16.76 11.65 -23.51
N THR A 364 17.69 10.70 -23.44
CA THR A 364 17.38 9.33 -22.99
C THR A 364 17.08 9.27 -21.50
N LEU A 365 17.69 10.14 -20.68
CA LEU A 365 17.36 10.26 -19.27
C LEU A 365 15.93 10.78 -19.08
N ILE A 366 15.48 11.75 -19.88
CA ILE A 366 14.09 12.22 -19.84
C ILE A 366 13.14 11.10 -20.25
N ALA A 367 13.43 10.37 -21.33
CA ALA A 367 12.62 9.23 -21.77
C ALA A 367 12.56 8.15 -20.70
N SER A 368 13.68 7.80 -20.08
CA SER A 368 13.74 6.85 -18.97
C SER A 368 12.91 7.35 -17.78
N ALA A 369 13.02 8.61 -17.41
CA ALA A 369 12.24 9.21 -16.32
C ALA A 369 10.72 9.15 -16.56
N ILE A 370 10.29 9.42 -17.81
CA ILE A 370 8.86 9.34 -18.18
C ILE A 370 8.37 7.90 -18.13
N VAL A 371 9.05 6.97 -18.82
CA VAL A 371 8.63 5.56 -18.89
C VAL A 371 8.69 4.93 -17.51
N TYR A 372 9.79 5.12 -16.78
CA TYR A 372 9.91 4.63 -15.41
C TYR A 372 8.79 5.18 -14.53
N GLY A 373 8.58 6.50 -14.53
CA GLY A 373 7.53 7.14 -13.73
C GLY A 373 6.15 6.57 -13.99
N LEU A 374 5.75 6.45 -15.28
CA LEU A 374 4.44 5.93 -15.66
C LEU A 374 4.17 4.53 -15.09
N PHE A 375 5.15 3.64 -15.16
CA PHE A 375 4.94 2.24 -14.82
C PHE A 375 5.27 1.92 -13.36
N CYS A 376 6.28 2.52 -12.75
CA CYS A 376 6.59 2.28 -11.33
C CYS A 376 5.47 2.73 -10.39
N GLY A 377 4.75 3.83 -10.73
CA GLY A 377 3.61 4.30 -9.97
C GLY A 377 2.44 3.31 -9.97
N GLY A 378 2.21 2.64 -11.11
CA GLY A 378 1.12 1.68 -11.27
C GLY A 378 1.24 0.46 -10.36
N PHE A 379 2.43 -0.05 -10.13
CA PHE A 379 2.68 -1.17 -9.21
C PHE A 379 2.16 -0.86 -7.80
N ILE A 380 2.48 0.31 -7.24
CA ILE A 380 2.05 0.70 -5.89
C ILE A 380 0.53 0.80 -5.79
N GLY A 381 -0.12 1.32 -6.85
CA GLY A 381 -1.59 1.45 -6.88
C GLY A 381 -2.32 0.11 -7.01
N LEU A 382 -1.71 -0.88 -7.66
CA LEU A 382 -2.33 -2.19 -7.88
C LEU A 382 -2.19 -3.14 -6.70
N LEU A 383 -1.19 -2.97 -5.83
CA LEU A 383 -0.99 -3.85 -4.67
C LEU A 383 -2.26 -4.04 -3.81
N PRO A 384 -2.95 -2.98 -3.33
CA PRO A 384 -4.17 -3.12 -2.55
C PRO A 384 -5.30 -3.80 -3.33
N VAL A 385 -5.35 -3.59 -4.65
CA VAL A 385 -6.38 -4.15 -5.52
C VAL A 385 -6.22 -5.66 -5.65
N VAL A 386 -5.00 -6.12 -5.95
CA VAL A 386 -4.67 -7.56 -6.03
C VAL A 386 -4.93 -8.26 -4.70
N MET A 387 -4.64 -7.60 -3.55
CA MET A 387 -4.99 -8.13 -2.24
C MET A 387 -6.49 -8.31 -2.07
N ALA A 388 -7.29 -7.31 -2.49
CA ALA A 388 -8.75 -7.37 -2.42
C ALA A 388 -9.33 -8.49 -3.29
N ASP A 389 -8.73 -8.76 -4.45
CA ASP A 389 -9.19 -9.79 -5.37
C ASP A 389 -8.86 -11.21 -4.89
N LEU A 390 -7.69 -11.41 -4.27
CA LEU A 390 -7.24 -12.74 -3.83
C LEU A 390 -7.78 -13.15 -2.46
N TRP A 391 -7.91 -12.22 -1.51
CA TRP A 391 -8.32 -12.51 -0.12
C TRP A 391 -9.65 -11.86 0.26
N GLY A 392 -10.27 -11.13 -0.67
CA GLY A 392 -11.53 -10.43 -0.42
C GLY A 392 -11.36 -9.12 0.36
N VAL A 393 -12.46 -8.35 0.42
CA VAL A 393 -12.46 -6.99 0.97
C VAL A 393 -12.72 -6.93 2.48
N GLN A 394 -13.08 -8.06 3.10
CA GLN A 394 -13.47 -8.08 4.53
C GLN A 394 -12.29 -7.85 5.49
N ARG A 395 -11.08 -8.31 5.12
CA ARG A 395 -9.83 -8.21 5.91
C ARG A 395 -8.75 -7.42 5.20
N ILE A 396 -9.13 -6.63 4.24
CA ILE A 396 -8.21 -5.97 3.33
C ILE A 396 -7.23 -5.05 4.07
N SER A 397 -7.68 -4.34 5.11
CA SER A 397 -6.86 -3.37 5.83
C SER A 397 -5.69 -4.05 6.56
N THR A 398 -5.95 -5.16 7.26
CA THR A 398 -4.90 -5.93 7.96
C THR A 398 -3.95 -6.59 6.97
N ILE A 399 -4.46 -7.17 5.89
CA ILE A 399 -3.63 -7.82 4.86
C ILE A 399 -2.74 -6.80 4.13
N ILE A 400 -3.28 -5.62 3.83
CA ILE A 400 -2.51 -4.51 3.26
C ILE A 400 -1.43 -4.05 4.25
N GLY A 401 -1.76 -3.93 5.54
CA GLY A 401 -0.78 -3.59 6.58
C GLY A 401 0.39 -4.57 6.62
N LEU A 402 0.10 -5.89 6.57
CA LEU A 402 1.12 -6.94 6.49
C LEU A 402 1.97 -6.83 5.22
N LEU A 403 1.34 -6.53 4.08
CA LEU A 403 2.04 -6.36 2.81
C LEU A 403 2.98 -5.14 2.81
N TYR A 404 2.58 -4.05 3.47
CA TYR A 404 3.44 -2.86 3.54
C TYR A 404 4.71 -3.06 4.38
N MET A 405 4.80 -4.12 5.19
CA MET A 405 6.09 -4.57 5.75
C MET A 405 7.09 -4.99 4.67
N ALA A 406 6.61 -5.50 3.52
CA ALA A 406 7.49 -5.77 2.37
C ALA A 406 8.10 -4.47 1.82
N ASN A 407 7.30 -3.40 1.74
CA ASN A 407 7.80 -2.10 1.32
C ASN A 407 8.84 -1.53 2.30
N PHE A 408 8.62 -1.71 3.61
CA PHE A 408 9.62 -1.34 4.62
C PHE A 408 10.92 -2.12 4.42
N ALA A 409 10.85 -3.45 4.33
CA ALA A 409 12.03 -4.30 4.14
C ALA A 409 12.79 -3.94 2.85
N GLY A 410 12.07 -3.76 1.74
CA GLY A 410 12.66 -3.38 0.47
C GLY A 410 13.32 -2.00 0.49
N THR A 411 12.72 -1.02 1.19
CA THR A 411 13.30 0.33 1.33
C THR A 411 14.56 0.31 2.20
N MET A 412 14.53 -0.42 3.32
CA MET A 412 15.68 -0.53 4.24
C MET A 412 16.88 -1.23 3.57
N VAL A 413 16.63 -2.15 2.63
CA VAL A 413 17.69 -2.79 1.85
C VAL A 413 18.09 -1.95 0.66
N GLY A 414 17.13 -1.42 -0.11
CA GLY A 414 17.36 -0.83 -1.42
C GLY A 414 18.18 0.45 -1.40
N ALA A 415 17.75 1.45 -0.62
CA ALA A 415 18.41 2.75 -0.59
C ALA A 415 19.85 2.69 -0.04
N PRO A 416 20.13 2.06 1.13
CA PRO A 416 21.49 1.93 1.65
C PRO A 416 22.39 1.09 0.77
N SER A 417 21.88 -0.05 0.22
CA SER A 417 22.68 -0.90 -0.66
C SER A 417 23.05 -0.20 -1.96
N SER A 418 22.13 0.60 -2.51
CA SER A 418 22.39 1.40 -3.71
C SER A 418 23.53 2.41 -3.50
N GLY A 419 23.54 3.11 -2.34
CA GLY A 419 24.63 4.00 -1.94
C GLY A 419 25.94 3.26 -1.73
N ALA A 420 25.93 2.18 -0.95
CA ALA A 420 27.13 1.37 -0.67
C ALA A 420 27.75 0.76 -1.95
N ILE A 421 26.92 0.34 -2.91
CA ILE A 421 27.39 -0.14 -4.22
C ILE A 421 28.07 0.99 -4.99
N LEU A 422 27.50 2.20 -4.98
CA LEU A 422 28.09 3.36 -5.63
C LEU A 422 29.45 3.72 -5.02
N ASP A 423 29.53 3.73 -3.68
CA ASP A 423 30.74 4.11 -2.96
C ASP A 423 31.85 3.08 -3.09
N ASN A 424 31.55 1.79 -2.82
CA ASN A 424 32.56 0.73 -2.73
C ASN A 424 32.91 0.09 -4.08
N ILE A 425 31.95 -0.08 -4.99
CA ILE A 425 32.13 -0.73 -6.29
C ILE A 425 32.25 0.32 -7.40
N GLY A 426 31.49 1.41 -7.29
CA GLY A 426 31.47 2.49 -8.26
C GLY A 426 32.51 3.59 -8.03
N ASN A 427 33.28 3.54 -6.93
CA ASN A 427 34.24 4.59 -6.54
C ASN A 427 33.61 5.99 -6.56
N GLY A 428 32.34 6.11 -6.18
CA GLY A 428 31.58 7.36 -6.12
C GLY A 428 31.16 7.95 -7.48
N THR A 429 31.68 7.45 -8.59
CA THR A 429 31.47 8.03 -9.93
C THR A 429 30.87 7.08 -10.96
N ASN A 430 31.07 5.78 -10.82
CA ASN A 430 30.55 4.79 -11.72
C ASN A 430 29.19 4.26 -11.24
N TYR A 431 28.10 4.78 -11.80
CA TYR A 431 26.72 4.39 -11.46
C TYR A 431 26.27 3.07 -12.09
N LYS A 432 27.02 2.46 -13.01
CA LYS A 432 26.58 1.23 -13.72
C LYS A 432 26.20 0.09 -12.77
N PRO A 433 27.00 -0.26 -11.73
CA PRO A 433 26.63 -1.33 -10.81
C PRO A 433 25.31 -1.05 -10.07
N THR A 434 25.10 0.19 -9.65
CA THR A 434 23.90 0.66 -8.96
C THR A 434 22.64 0.61 -9.86
N ILE A 435 22.80 0.98 -11.13
CA ILE A 435 21.73 0.93 -12.13
C ILE A 435 21.35 -0.54 -12.40
N ILE A 436 22.35 -1.43 -12.57
CA ILE A 436 22.12 -2.88 -12.78
C ILE A 436 21.41 -3.48 -11.55
N PHE A 437 21.87 -3.15 -10.35
CA PHE A 437 21.24 -3.59 -9.10
C PHE A 437 19.74 -3.27 -9.08
N SER A 438 19.38 -2.02 -9.32
CA SER A 438 17.99 -1.58 -9.35
C SER A 438 17.17 -2.28 -10.44
N GLY A 439 17.68 -2.33 -11.67
CA GLY A 439 17.01 -2.94 -12.80
C GLY A 439 16.78 -4.46 -12.60
N VAL A 440 17.77 -5.17 -12.05
CA VAL A 440 17.68 -6.62 -11.77
C VAL A 440 16.64 -6.89 -10.68
N PHE A 441 16.63 -6.11 -9.58
CA PHE A 441 15.62 -6.30 -8.53
C PHE A 441 14.20 -6.05 -9.04
N MET A 442 14.00 -5.02 -9.89
CA MET A 442 12.70 -4.79 -10.56
C MET A 442 12.32 -5.96 -11.49
N LEU A 443 13.28 -6.54 -12.21
CA LEU A 443 13.05 -7.69 -13.07
C LEU A 443 12.69 -8.94 -12.26
N CYS A 444 13.41 -9.20 -11.16
CA CYS A 444 13.08 -10.28 -10.23
C CYS A 444 11.65 -10.15 -9.68
N SER A 445 11.25 -8.92 -9.32
CA SER A 445 9.87 -8.65 -8.91
C SER A 445 8.86 -9.07 -9.98
N SER A 446 9.11 -8.70 -11.23
CA SER A 446 8.25 -9.10 -12.35
C SER A 446 8.16 -10.63 -12.49
N MET A 447 9.28 -11.36 -12.32
CA MET A 447 9.30 -12.83 -12.34
C MET A 447 8.43 -13.44 -11.24
N PHE A 448 8.51 -12.93 -10.00
CA PHE A 448 7.64 -13.39 -8.91
C PHE A 448 6.16 -13.18 -9.23
N PHE A 449 5.80 -12.05 -9.83
CA PHE A 449 4.41 -11.79 -10.23
C PHE A 449 3.97 -12.64 -11.43
N VAL A 450 4.87 -13.02 -12.35
CA VAL A 450 4.58 -14.00 -13.40
C VAL A 450 4.29 -15.37 -12.80
N VAL A 451 5.10 -15.83 -11.83
CA VAL A 451 4.85 -17.10 -11.12
C VAL A 451 3.52 -17.04 -10.37
N LEU A 452 3.23 -15.94 -9.67
CA LEU A 452 1.93 -15.73 -9.03
C LEU A 452 0.78 -15.86 -10.05
N ARG A 453 0.93 -15.20 -11.20
CA ARG A 453 -0.06 -15.25 -12.28
C ARG A 453 -0.32 -16.68 -12.77
N ALA A 454 0.75 -17.47 -12.96
CA ALA A 454 0.66 -18.86 -13.38
C ALA A 454 -0.02 -19.76 -12.33
N MET A 455 0.13 -19.45 -11.03
CA MET A 455 -0.55 -20.15 -9.93
C MET A 455 -2.04 -19.82 -9.81
N VAL A 456 -2.43 -18.57 -10.11
CA VAL A 456 -3.82 -18.11 -9.97
C VAL A 456 -4.67 -18.55 -11.17
N SER A 457 -4.13 -18.54 -12.39
CA SER A 457 -4.80 -19.08 -13.58
C SER A 457 -3.80 -19.57 -14.62
N LYS A 458 -4.12 -20.71 -15.22
CA LYS A 458 -3.33 -21.31 -16.31
C LYS A 458 -3.57 -20.63 -17.67
N LYS A 459 -4.62 -19.81 -17.82
CA LYS A 459 -4.94 -19.11 -19.08
C LYS A 459 -4.30 -17.74 -19.09
N VAL A 460 -3.42 -17.46 -20.04
CA VAL A 460 -2.63 -16.21 -20.14
C VAL A 460 -3.49 -14.94 -20.29
N ILE A 461 -4.68 -15.03 -20.88
CA ILE A 461 -5.57 -13.87 -21.20
C ILE A 461 -6.84 -13.87 -20.34
N GLU A 462 -6.90 -14.61 -19.25
CA GLU A 462 -8.04 -14.55 -18.35
C GLU A 462 -7.93 -13.28 -17.47
N ARG A 463 -9.02 -12.49 -17.45
CA ARG A 463 -9.12 -11.30 -16.59
C ARG A 463 -9.24 -11.76 -15.13
N ILE A 464 -8.22 -11.57 -14.34
CA ILE A 464 -8.19 -11.84 -12.89
C ILE A 464 -7.84 -10.55 -12.20
#